data_9c6b6636e408d3f19dc49f5cefcc97a9
#
_entry.id   9c6b6636e408d3f19dc49f5cefcc97a9
#
_cell.length_a   1.000
_cell.length_b   1.000
_cell.length_c   1.000
_cell.angle_alpha   90.00
_cell.angle_beta   90.00
_cell.angle_gamma   90.00
#
_symmetry.space_group_name_H-M   'P 1'
#
loop_
_entity.id
_entity.type
_entity.pdbx_description
1 polymer ?
#
loop_
_entity_poly.entity_id
_entity_poly.type
_entity_poly.pdbx_seq_one_letter_code
_entity_poly.pdbx_strand_id
1 'polypeptide(L)'
;NFEASYGGSEANIALALANLGVDSTFFSVVPNNSLGKSAVRWLRSNDVHCTPMILSTPEETPTHRLGTYYLETGYGIRPSKVTYDRKHSAFTEYDLSKVDLDALLDGFDWLHLSGITPLWARTAPIL
;
A
#
# COMPACT_ATOMS: atom_id res chain seq x y z
N ASN A 1 13.65 20.24 7.72
CA ASN A 1 12.84 19.22 8.43
C ASN A 1 12.03 18.43 7.40
N PHE A 2 11.89 17.12 7.63
CA PHE A 2 10.97 16.27 6.88
C PHE A 2 9.75 15.99 7.73
N GLU A 3 8.58 16.08 7.12
CA GLU A 3 7.33 15.60 7.69
C GLU A 3 6.99 14.25 7.06
N ALA A 4 6.66 13.25 7.87
CA ALA A 4 6.31 11.92 7.40
C ALA A 4 4.80 11.74 7.45
N SER A 5 4.21 11.32 6.34
CA SER A 5 2.80 10.96 6.22
C SER A 5 2.65 9.66 5.44
N TYR A 6 1.50 9.02 5.57
CA TYR A 6 1.16 7.83 4.80
C TYR A 6 0.27 8.20 3.63
N GLY A 7 0.46 7.49 2.51
CA GLY A 7 -0.34 7.67 1.30
C GLY A 7 -0.27 6.43 0.43
N GLY A 8 -0.87 6.52 -0.71
CA GLY A 8 -0.98 5.47 -1.71
C GLY A 8 -2.33 5.56 -2.39
N SER A 9 -2.38 5.32 -3.70
CA SER A 9 -3.60 5.50 -4.49
C SER A 9 -4.77 4.69 -3.91
N GLU A 10 -4.59 3.40 -3.78
CA GLU A 10 -5.62 2.49 -3.27
C GLU A 10 -5.87 2.69 -1.76
N ALA A 11 -4.81 2.99 -0.98
CA ALA A 11 -4.95 3.28 0.44
C ALA A 11 -5.77 4.55 0.67
N ASN A 12 -5.55 5.59 -0.11
CA ASN A 12 -6.32 6.83 -0.04
C ASN A 12 -7.81 6.61 -0.37
N ILE A 13 -8.11 5.74 -1.33
CA ILE A 13 -9.49 5.37 -1.67
C ILE A 13 -10.12 4.57 -0.53
N ALA A 14 -9.41 3.59 0.03
CA ALA A 14 -9.90 2.83 1.18
C ALA A 14 -10.24 3.74 2.37
N LEU A 15 -9.38 4.72 2.66
CA LEU A 15 -9.63 5.73 3.70
C LEU A 15 -10.85 6.61 3.38
N ALA A 16 -10.97 7.07 2.14
CA ALA A 16 -12.10 7.89 1.73
C ALA A 16 -13.42 7.13 1.87
N LEU A 17 -13.46 5.87 1.46
CA LEU A 17 -14.63 5.01 1.61
C LEU A 17 -14.97 4.78 3.08
N ALA A 18 -14.00 4.47 3.92
CA ALA A 18 -14.21 4.30 5.36
C ALA A 18 -14.79 5.58 5.99
N ASN A 19 -14.25 6.76 5.64
CA ASN A 19 -14.78 8.04 6.10
C ASN A 19 -16.21 8.33 5.63
N LEU A 20 -16.63 7.76 4.51
CA LEU A 20 -18.00 7.86 4.02
C LEU A 20 -18.94 6.78 4.61
N GLY A 21 -18.46 5.98 5.55
CA GLY A 21 -19.23 4.92 6.21
C GLY A 21 -19.37 3.64 5.39
N VAL A 22 -18.53 3.46 4.36
CA VAL A 22 -18.47 2.22 3.58
C VAL A 22 -17.47 1.26 4.23
N ASP A 23 -17.86 0.01 4.41
CA ASP A 23 -16.97 -1.07 4.85
C ASP A 23 -15.83 -1.21 3.84
N SER A 24 -14.61 -0.90 4.27
CA SER A 24 -13.43 -0.86 3.40
C SER A 24 -12.33 -1.73 3.97
N THR A 25 -11.83 -2.65 3.15
CA THR A 25 -10.69 -3.52 3.46
C THR A 25 -9.55 -3.23 2.52
N PHE A 26 -8.34 -3.13 3.06
CA PHE A 26 -7.14 -2.88 2.28
C PHE A 26 -6.20 -4.09 2.31
N PHE A 27 -5.75 -4.49 1.12
CA PHE A 27 -4.74 -5.53 0.95
C PHE A 27 -3.46 -4.92 0.41
N SER A 28 -2.35 -5.25 1.03
CA SER A 28 -0.99 -4.94 0.55
C SER A 28 0.04 -5.80 1.28
N VAL A 29 1.29 -5.69 0.85
CA VAL A 29 2.43 -6.29 1.52
C VAL A 29 3.32 -5.17 2.07
N VAL A 30 3.61 -5.23 3.36
CA VAL A 30 4.50 -4.30 4.05
C VAL A 30 5.57 -5.07 4.81
N PRO A 31 6.75 -4.50 5.05
CA PRO A 31 7.79 -5.21 5.80
C PRO A 31 7.37 -5.38 7.27
N ASN A 32 7.74 -6.50 7.87
CA ASN A 32 7.52 -6.77 9.29
C ASN A 32 8.54 -6.00 10.16
N ASN A 33 8.52 -4.69 10.06
CA ASN A 33 9.33 -3.77 10.85
C ASN A 33 8.47 -2.64 11.43
N SER A 34 9.08 -1.72 12.16
CA SER A 34 8.35 -0.62 12.82
C SER A 34 7.60 0.28 11.83
N LEU A 35 8.16 0.54 10.63
CA LEU A 35 7.52 1.37 9.62
C LEU A 35 6.32 0.66 8.98
N GLY A 36 6.46 -0.61 8.60
CA GLY A 36 5.36 -1.40 8.06
C GLY A 36 4.21 -1.55 9.06
N LYS A 37 4.53 -1.86 10.31
CA LYS A 37 3.53 -1.94 11.38
C LYS A 37 2.84 -0.59 11.66
N SER A 38 3.58 0.50 11.54
CA SER A 38 3.02 1.84 11.70
C SER A 38 2.05 2.20 10.58
N ALA A 39 2.35 1.83 9.33
CA ALA A 39 1.44 2.00 8.21
C ALA A 39 0.11 1.24 8.41
N VAL A 40 0.19 -0.01 8.87
CA VAL A 40 -1.01 -0.81 9.20
C VAL A 40 -1.82 -0.16 10.33
N ARG A 41 -1.15 0.30 11.40
CA ARG A 41 -1.84 0.99 12.50
C ARG A 41 -2.54 2.26 12.04
N TRP A 42 -1.90 3.03 11.16
CA TRP A 42 -2.49 4.25 10.61
C TRP A 42 -3.77 3.95 9.81
N LEU A 43 -3.76 2.94 8.94
CA LEU A 43 -4.96 2.51 8.22
C LEU A 43 -6.08 2.10 9.19
N ARG A 44 -5.75 1.26 10.17
CA ARG A 44 -6.71 0.78 11.17
C ARG A 44 -7.28 1.91 12.04
N SER A 45 -6.48 2.91 12.38
CA SER A 45 -6.95 4.08 13.14
C SER A 45 -7.93 4.96 12.36
N ASN A 46 -8.03 4.77 11.05
CA ASN A 46 -8.98 5.41 10.15
C ASN A 46 -10.09 4.44 9.67
N ASP A 47 -10.40 3.43 10.46
CA ASP A 47 -11.49 2.47 10.24
C ASP A 47 -11.35 1.62 8.95
N VAL A 48 -10.13 1.48 8.42
CA VAL A 48 -9.87 0.56 7.32
C VAL A 48 -9.51 -0.82 7.88
N HIS A 49 -10.19 -1.85 7.41
CA HIS A 49 -9.88 -3.24 7.77
C HIS A 49 -8.59 -3.69 7.09
N CYS A 50 -7.65 -4.19 7.88
CA CYS A 50 -6.32 -4.61 7.42
C CYS A 50 -6.04 -6.10 7.66
N THR A 51 -7.08 -6.90 7.93
CA THR A 51 -6.93 -8.34 8.21
C THR A 51 -6.14 -9.08 7.12
N PRO A 52 -6.33 -8.81 5.81
CA PRO A 52 -5.59 -9.52 4.78
C PRO A 52 -4.19 -8.95 4.51
N MET A 53 -3.76 -7.88 5.17
CA MET A 53 -2.42 -7.33 4.94
C MET A 53 -1.32 -8.29 5.38
N ILE A 54 -0.29 -8.41 4.55
CA ILE A 54 0.85 -9.29 4.80
C ILE A 54 1.99 -8.48 5.38
N LEU A 55 2.52 -8.95 6.52
CA LEU A 55 3.77 -8.48 7.11
C LEU A 55 4.89 -9.42 6.66
N SER A 56 5.63 -9.04 5.62
CA SER A 56 6.65 -9.90 5.02
C SER A 56 7.89 -10.03 5.89
N THR A 57 8.51 -11.20 5.85
CA THR A 57 9.80 -11.46 6.48
C THR A 57 10.96 -10.99 5.60
N PRO A 58 12.20 -10.85 6.13
CA PRO A 58 13.36 -10.53 5.31
C PRO A 58 13.69 -11.57 4.24
N GLU A 59 13.30 -12.83 4.46
CA GLU A 59 13.48 -13.91 3.48
C GLU A 59 12.52 -13.76 2.29
N GLU A 60 11.30 -13.28 2.55
CA GLU A 60 10.28 -13.06 1.51
C GLU A 60 10.54 -11.77 0.73
N THR A 61 11.05 -10.75 1.40
CA THR A 61 11.34 -9.44 0.82
C THR A 61 12.70 -8.95 1.33
N PRO A 62 13.81 -9.30 0.64
CA PRO A 62 15.17 -9.07 1.15
C PRO A 62 15.52 -7.61 1.44
N THR A 63 15.03 -6.67 0.64
CA THR A 63 15.24 -5.24 0.91
C THR A 63 14.43 -4.74 2.11
N HIS A 64 13.35 -5.43 2.45
CA HIS A 64 12.56 -5.26 3.66
C HIS A 64 12.15 -3.82 3.96
N ARG A 65 11.66 -3.09 2.95
CA ARG A 65 11.31 -1.68 3.03
C ARG A 65 9.91 -1.36 2.53
N LEU A 66 9.34 -0.26 3.02
CA LEU A 66 8.18 0.38 2.39
C LEU A 66 8.61 1.17 1.15
N GLY A 67 7.75 1.22 0.13
CA GLY A 67 7.87 2.21 -0.92
C GLY A 67 7.67 3.62 -0.35
N THR A 68 8.46 4.56 -0.80
CA THR A 68 8.40 5.95 -0.37
C THR A 68 8.28 6.90 -1.56
N TYR A 69 7.83 8.10 -1.30
CA TYR A 69 7.95 9.22 -2.22
C TYR A 69 8.30 10.49 -1.43
N TYR A 70 8.96 11.40 -2.08
CA TYR A 70 9.35 12.69 -1.52
C TYR A 70 8.57 13.79 -2.22
N LEU A 71 7.79 14.55 -1.46
CA LEU A 71 7.07 15.71 -1.96
C LEU A 71 7.84 16.98 -1.58
N GLU A 72 8.37 17.65 -2.60
CA GLU A 72 8.93 19.00 -2.46
C GLU A 72 7.81 20.00 -2.75
N THR A 73 7.36 20.68 -1.73
CA THR A 73 6.31 21.70 -1.87
C THR A 73 6.85 22.89 -2.68
N GLY A 74 6.12 23.26 -3.71
CA GLY A 74 6.41 24.45 -4.50
C GLY A 74 6.13 25.73 -3.72
N TYR A 75 6.75 26.84 -4.18
CA TYR A 75 6.49 28.16 -3.64
C TYR A 75 6.55 29.20 -4.76
N GLY A 76 5.58 30.11 -4.80
CA GLY A 76 5.46 31.10 -5.87
C GLY A 76 5.31 30.45 -7.24
N ILE A 77 6.21 30.78 -8.15
CA ILE A 77 6.23 30.23 -9.53
C ILE A 77 6.88 28.84 -9.63
N ARG A 78 7.48 28.34 -8.57
CA ARG A 78 8.10 27.01 -8.55
C ARG A 78 7.04 25.94 -8.28
N PRO A 79 6.81 25.01 -9.21
CA PRO A 79 5.85 23.92 -9.00
C PRO A 79 6.32 22.95 -7.90
N SER A 80 5.37 22.26 -7.30
CA SER A 80 5.69 21.10 -6.45
C SER A 80 6.28 19.97 -7.28
N LYS A 81 7.17 19.20 -6.67
CA LYS A 81 7.84 18.06 -7.31
C LYS A 81 7.67 16.81 -6.45
N VAL A 82 7.33 15.70 -7.10
CA VAL A 82 7.28 14.39 -6.45
C VAL A 82 8.41 13.52 -7.00
N THR A 83 9.19 12.94 -6.11
CA THR A 83 10.21 11.95 -6.44
C THR A 83 9.83 10.62 -5.81
N TYR A 84 9.62 9.59 -6.65
CA TYR A 84 9.23 8.26 -6.22
C TYR A 84 10.44 7.38 -5.95
N ASP A 85 10.38 6.63 -4.85
CA ASP A 85 11.33 5.60 -4.47
C ASP A 85 10.56 4.33 -4.09
N ARG A 86 10.09 3.58 -5.09
CA ARG A 86 9.24 2.40 -4.96
C ARG A 86 9.95 1.09 -5.28
N LYS A 87 11.12 1.13 -5.93
CA LYS A 87 11.87 -0.06 -6.30
C LYS A 87 12.22 -0.87 -5.06
N HIS A 88 12.12 -2.18 -5.17
CA HIS A 88 12.46 -3.11 -4.12
C HIS A 88 11.70 -2.88 -2.80
N SER A 89 10.49 -2.32 -2.87
CA SER A 89 9.59 -2.31 -1.72
C SER A 89 9.09 -3.73 -1.42
N ALA A 90 8.62 -3.96 -0.20
CA ALA A 90 8.08 -5.27 0.19
C ALA A 90 6.97 -5.74 -0.78
N PHE A 91 6.10 -4.85 -1.21
CA PHE A 91 5.07 -5.17 -2.21
C PHE A 91 5.65 -5.63 -3.55
N THR A 92 6.73 -5.00 -4.02
CA THR A 92 7.34 -5.33 -5.32
C THR A 92 8.18 -6.60 -5.28
N GLU A 93 8.73 -6.97 -4.13
CA GLU A 93 9.57 -8.16 -3.96
C GLU A 93 8.78 -9.42 -3.58
N TYR A 94 7.61 -9.24 -2.96
CA TYR A 94 6.80 -10.36 -2.50
C TYR A 94 6.25 -11.18 -3.67
N ASP A 95 6.27 -12.50 -3.51
CA ASP A 95 5.67 -13.42 -4.49
C ASP A 95 4.16 -13.53 -4.27
N LEU A 96 3.40 -12.72 -4.99
CA LEU A 96 1.94 -12.69 -4.91
C LEU A 96 1.25 -13.98 -5.40
N SER A 97 1.97 -14.88 -6.08
CA SER A 97 1.41 -16.18 -6.46
C SER A 97 1.09 -17.07 -5.25
N LYS A 98 1.67 -16.76 -4.09
CA LYS A 98 1.39 -17.43 -2.81
C LYS A 98 0.07 -17.00 -2.17
N VAL A 99 -0.56 -15.93 -2.66
CA VAL A 99 -1.81 -15.41 -2.14
C VAL A 99 -2.97 -16.18 -2.77
N ASP A 100 -3.83 -16.75 -1.94
CA ASP A 100 -5.10 -17.32 -2.37
C ASP A 100 -6.10 -16.19 -2.64
N LEU A 101 -6.25 -15.83 -3.91
CA LEU A 101 -7.13 -14.74 -4.32
C LEU A 101 -8.60 -15.05 -4.09
N ASP A 102 -9.02 -16.30 -4.25
CA ASP A 102 -10.42 -16.69 -4.01
C ASP A 102 -10.77 -16.50 -2.53
N ALA A 103 -9.89 -16.94 -1.63
CA ALA A 103 -10.07 -16.72 -0.20
C ALA A 103 -9.98 -15.23 0.18
N LEU A 104 -9.09 -14.47 -0.48
CA LEU A 104 -8.91 -13.04 -0.23
C LEU A 104 -10.17 -12.24 -0.62
N LEU A 105 -10.82 -12.61 -1.72
CA LEU A 105 -11.96 -11.87 -2.28
C LEU A 105 -13.32 -12.38 -1.79
N ASP A 106 -13.34 -13.49 -1.05
CA ASP A 106 -14.58 -14.06 -0.55
C ASP A 106 -15.33 -13.09 0.38
N GLY A 107 -16.62 -12.92 0.11
CA GLY A 107 -17.50 -12.05 0.89
C GLY A 107 -17.41 -10.56 0.55
N PHE A 108 -16.66 -10.17 -0.47
CA PHE A 108 -16.64 -8.79 -0.98
C PHE A 108 -17.51 -8.61 -2.22
N ASP A 109 -18.19 -7.47 -2.28
CA ASP A 109 -19.07 -7.10 -3.42
C ASP A 109 -18.33 -6.27 -4.47
N TRP A 110 -17.19 -5.65 -4.09
CA TRP A 110 -16.45 -4.72 -4.94
C TRP A 110 -14.95 -4.83 -4.73
N LEU A 111 -14.21 -4.91 -5.84
CA LEU A 111 -12.74 -4.85 -5.86
C LEU A 111 -12.30 -3.58 -6.60
N HIS A 112 -11.46 -2.78 -5.95
CA HIS A 112 -10.83 -1.61 -6.55
C HIS A 112 -9.33 -1.83 -6.75
N LEU A 113 -8.84 -1.62 -7.97
CA LEU A 113 -7.44 -1.63 -8.34
C LEU A 113 -7.12 -0.39 -9.16
N SER A 114 -5.94 0.20 -8.96
CA SER A 114 -5.41 1.22 -9.87
C SER A 114 -4.44 0.59 -10.87
N GLY A 115 -4.16 1.30 -11.97
CA GLY A 115 -3.16 0.88 -12.96
C GLY A 115 -1.72 0.83 -12.43
N ILE A 116 -1.47 1.36 -11.23
CA ILE A 116 -0.14 1.33 -10.58
C ILE A 116 0.20 -0.07 -10.07
N THR A 117 -0.75 -0.76 -9.47
CA THR A 117 -0.55 -2.09 -8.86
C THR A 117 0.03 -3.12 -9.84
N PRO A 118 -0.52 -3.31 -11.07
CA PRO A 118 0.05 -4.25 -12.03
C PRO A 118 1.46 -3.89 -12.51
N LEU A 119 1.81 -2.61 -12.54
CA LEU A 119 3.13 -2.16 -12.98
C LEU A 119 4.25 -2.50 -12.00
N TRP A 120 3.92 -2.65 -10.72
CA TRP A 120 4.91 -2.83 -9.66
C TRP A 120 4.86 -4.19 -8.98
N ALA A 121 3.80 -4.95 -9.17
CA ALA A 121 3.71 -6.31 -8.66
C ALA A 121 4.68 -7.23 -9.41
N ARG A 122 5.48 -7.98 -8.68
CA ARG A 122 6.44 -8.95 -9.25
C ARG A 122 5.74 -10.02 -10.10
N THR A 123 4.56 -10.40 -9.69
CA THR A 123 3.66 -11.31 -10.41
C THR A 123 2.31 -10.62 -10.53
N ALA A 124 2.15 -9.80 -11.57
CA ALA A 124 0.83 -9.27 -11.88
C ALA A 124 -0.05 -10.44 -12.34
N PRO A 125 -1.18 -10.70 -11.68
CA PRO A 125 -2.16 -11.59 -12.27
C PRO A 125 -2.56 -10.98 -13.61
N ILE A 126 -2.52 -11.77 -14.66
CA ILE A 126 -3.09 -11.40 -15.95
C ILE A 126 -4.60 -11.36 -15.71
N LEU A 127 -5.13 -10.14 -15.61
CA LEU A 127 -6.57 -9.91 -15.61
C LEU A 127 -7.10 -10.07 -17.03
#